data_9229ad86b4eb2bc0391f27ad240c19de
#
_entry.id   9229ad86b4eb2bc0391f27ad240c19de
#
_cell.length_a   1.000
_cell.length_b   1.000
_cell.length_c   1.000
_cell.angle_alpha   90.00
_cell.angle_beta   90.00
_cell.angle_gamma   90.00
#
_symmetry.space_group_name_H-M   'P 1'
#
loop_
_entity.id
_entity.type
_entity.pdbx_description
1 polymer ?
#
loop_
_entity_poly.entity_id
_entity_poly.type
_entity_poly.pdbx_seq_one_letter_code
_entity_poly.pdbx_strand_id
1 'polypeptide(L)'
;LHSGAGFGKSSALAQYFYDTKEAFSWYSISEEDDNILPFLRYLVHSIRRVVPTFGSSLLEDNIHFIYPKETELTRWYSLFCNELAIINTPFTIVLDDYHLVDHVFHINYVIEKIIEFLPPSINLVIASRIRPKWTVLLKLKLNGQLVELKEQDFMFSEEEIQVFFED
;
A
#
# COMPACT_ATOMS: atom_id res chain seq x y z
N LEU A 1 7.42 2.83 4.67
CA LEU A 1 7.55 3.85 5.72
C LEU A 1 7.06 3.27 7.05
N HIS A 2 7.92 3.25 8.08
CA HIS A 2 7.47 2.83 9.42
C HIS A 2 8.08 3.71 10.50
N SER A 3 7.22 4.25 11.36
CA SER A 3 7.59 5.04 12.54
C SER A 3 6.39 5.12 13.48
N GLY A 4 6.59 5.51 14.72
CA GLY A 4 5.53 5.68 15.71
C GLY A 4 4.37 6.58 15.25
N ALA A 5 3.37 6.75 16.09
CA ALA A 5 2.28 7.69 15.84
C ALA A 5 2.82 9.14 15.88
N GLY A 6 2.27 10.02 15.05
CA GLY A 6 2.60 11.45 15.07
C GLY A 6 3.87 11.86 14.32
N PHE A 7 4.63 10.95 13.74
CA PHE A 7 5.85 11.27 12.96
C PHE A 7 5.58 11.82 11.54
N GLY A 8 4.35 12.18 11.21
CA GLY A 8 4.03 12.87 9.96
C GLY A 8 4.10 12.03 8.68
N LYS A 9 4.13 10.68 8.75
CA LYS A 9 4.21 9.79 7.56
C LYS A 9 3.20 10.15 6.47
N SER A 10 1.93 10.20 6.83
CA SER A 10 0.83 10.50 5.89
C SER A 10 0.93 11.93 5.36
N SER A 11 1.34 12.89 6.20
CA SER A 11 1.56 14.28 5.80
C SER A 11 2.72 14.40 4.81
N ALA A 12 3.85 13.72 5.07
CA ALA A 12 5.00 13.70 4.18
C ALA A 12 4.66 13.08 2.82
N LEU A 13 3.89 11.98 2.80
CA LEU A 13 3.41 11.39 1.55
C LEU A 13 2.46 12.32 0.81
N ALA A 14 1.51 12.96 1.50
CA ALA A 14 0.58 13.90 0.89
C ALA A 14 1.33 15.09 0.27
N GLN A 15 2.33 15.63 0.97
CA GLN A 15 3.18 16.71 0.47
C GLN A 15 3.98 16.26 -0.76
N TYR A 16 4.59 15.07 -0.72
CA TYR A 16 5.33 14.50 -1.85
C TYR A 16 4.46 14.45 -3.12
N PHE A 17 3.25 13.89 -3.04
CA PHE A 17 2.35 13.81 -4.20
C PHE A 17 1.81 15.17 -4.62
N TYR A 18 1.64 16.09 -3.68
CA TYR A 18 1.27 17.47 -4.02
C TYR A 18 2.38 18.18 -4.82
N ASP A 19 3.63 17.99 -4.47
CA ASP A 19 4.78 18.65 -5.11
C ASP A 19 5.12 17.99 -6.47
N THR A 20 5.18 16.67 -6.51
CA THR A 20 5.58 15.92 -7.73
C THR A 20 4.49 15.83 -8.79
N LYS A 21 3.22 15.96 -8.40
CA LYS A 21 2.04 15.75 -9.24
C LYS A 21 1.98 14.33 -9.84
N GLU A 22 2.69 13.38 -9.24
CA GLU A 22 2.60 11.98 -9.63
C GLU A 22 1.20 11.42 -9.40
N ALA A 23 0.75 10.55 -10.29
CA ALA A 23 -0.53 9.87 -10.12
C ALA A 23 -0.44 8.87 -8.96
N PHE A 24 -1.43 8.88 -8.08
CA PHE A 24 -1.48 7.96 -6.95
C PHE A 24 -2.91 7.56 -6.59
N SER A 25 -3.05 6.37 -6.07
CA SER A 25 -4.24 5.91 -5.35
C SER A 25 -3.93 5.86 -3.87
N TRP A 26 -4.89 6.22 -3.01
CA TRP A 26 -4.71 6.23 -1.57
C TRP A 26 -5.83 5.44 -0.88
N TYR A 27 -5.44 4.44 -0.12
CA TYR A 27 -6.32 3.69 0.74
C TYR A 27 -5.90 3.92 2.20
N SER A 28 -6.68 4.72 2.93
CA SER A 28 -6.57 4.85 4.38
C SER A 28 -7.28 3.68 5.02
N ILE A 29 -6.52 2.79 5.60
CA ILE A 29 -7.03 1.59 6.25
C ILE A 29 -7.61 1.96 7.61
N SER A 30 -8.74 1.38 7.97
CA SER A 30 -9.43 1.54 9.25
C SER A 30 -9.49 0.24 10.04
N GLU A 31 -9.87 0.31 11.31
CA GLU A 31 -10.07 -0.89 12.14
C GLU A 31 -11.20 -1.79 11.62
N GLU A 32 -12.11 -1.24 10.81
CA GLU A 32 -13.21 -2.01 10.19
C GLU A 32 -12.75 -2.86 8.99
N ASP A 33 -11.52 -2.64 8.50
CA ASP A 33 -10.94 -3.34 7.36
C ASP A 33 -10.20 -4.65 7.77
N ASP A 34 -10.40 -5.13 8.98
CA ASP A 34 -9.80 -6.36 9.52
C ASP A 34 -10.30 -7.65 8.86
N ASN A 35 -11.15 -7.52 7.85
CA ASN A 35 -11.64 -8.63 7.03
C ASN A 35 -11.13 -8.50 5.58
N ILE A 36 -10.71 -9.64 5.02
CA ILE A 36 -10.14 -9.69 3.67
C ILE A 36 -11.06 -9.14 2.58
N LEU A 37 -12.38 -9.37 2.67
CA LEU A 37 -13.34 -8.95 1.64
C LEU A 37 -13.47 -7.43 1.53
N PRO A 38 -13.84 -6.69 2.60
CA PRO A 38 -13.89 -5.23 2.55
C PRO A 38 -12.52 -4.66 2.17
N PHE A 39 -11.42 -5.19 2.73
CA PHE A 39 -10.07 -4.75 2.40
C PHE A 39 -9.79 -4.80 0.89
N LEU A 40 -10.03 -5.95 0.24
CA LEU A 40 -9.78 -6.11 -1.20
C LEU A 40 -10.70 -5.22 -2.04
N ARG A 41 -11.95 -5.02 -1.62
CA ARG A 41 -12.89 -4.11 -2.31
C ARG A 41 -12.43 -2.66 -2.23
N TYR A 42 -12.03 -2.19 -1.06
CA TYR A 42 -11.55 -0.82 -0.89
C TYR A 42 -10.21 -0.59 -1.61
N LEU A 43 -9.32 -1.58 -1.64
CA LEU A 43 -8.11 -1.53 -2.44
C LEU A 43 -8.43 -1.33 -3.93
N VAL A 44 -9.35 -2.09 -4.49
CA VAL A 44 -9.80 -1.90 -5.89
C VAL A 44 -10.44 -0.53 -6.08
N HIS A 45 -11.31 -0.09 -5.16
CA HIS A 45 -11.96 1.22 -5.26
C HIS A 45 -10.97 2.39 -5.16
N SER A 46 -9.88 2.26 -4.37
CA SER A 46 -8.84 3.28 -4.32
C SER A 46 -8.15 3.45 -5.68
N ILE A 47 -7.83 2.33 -6.35
CA ILE A 47 -7.18 2.34 -7.68
C ILE A 47 -8.11 2.91 -8.75
N ARG A 48 -9.42 2.68 -8.66
CA ARG A 48 -10.41 3.26 -9.59
C ARG A 48 -10.43 4.78 -9.62
N ARG A 49 -9.89 5.46 -8.63
CA ARG A 49 -9.72 6.92 -8.67
C ARG A 49 -8.69 7.35 -9.71
N VAL A 50 -7.75 6.49 -10.04
CA VAL A 50 -6.72 6.71 -11.07
C VAL A 50 -7.11 6.03 -12.38
N VAL A 51 -7.61 4.80 -12.31
CA VAL A 51 -7.99 3.96 -13.44
C VAL A 51 -9.45 3.53 -13.25
N PRO A 52 -10.45 4.28 -13.75
CA PRO A 52 -11.89 4.05 -13.46
C PRO A 52 -12.41 2.67 -13.83
N THR A 53 -11.79 2.01 -14.81
CA THR A 53 -12.19 0.66 -15.30
C THR A 53 -11.52 -0.48 -14.54
N PHE A 54 -10.56 -0.20 -13.65
CA PHE A 54 -9.80 -1.21 -12.93
C PHE A 54 -10.70 -2.10 -12.06
N GLY A 55 -10.42 -3.38 -12.04
CA GLY A 55 -11.05 -4.33 -11.12
C GLY A 55 -12.52 -4.63 -11.42
N SER A 56 -13.02 -4.41 -12.65
CA SER A 56 -14.41 -4.73 -12.97
C SER A 56 -14.69 -6.21 -12.75
N SER A 57 -13.84 -7.11 -13.24
CA SER A 57 -13.93 -8.55 -13.02
C SER A 57 -13.73 -8.95 -11.55
N LEU A 58 -12.91 -8.21 -10.80
CA LEU A 58 -12.63 -8.47 -9.38
C LEU A 58 -13.80 -8.14 -8.46
N LEU A 59 -14.65 -7.19 -8.84
CA LEU A 59 -15.82 -6.77 -8.06
C LEU A 59 -17.09 -7.52 -8.44
N GLU A 60 -17.20 -8.02 -9.68
CA GLU A 60 -18.34 -8.79 -10.18
C GLU A 60 -18.33 -10.25 -9.70
N ASP A 61 -17.16 -10.83 -9.51
CA ASP A 61 -17.05 -12.13 -8.85
C ASP A 61 -17.63 -12.01 -7.45
N ASN A 62 -18.79 -12.65 -7.22
CA ASN A 62 -19.43 -12.79 -5.90
C ASN A 62 -18.56 -13.68 -5.00
N ILE A 63 -17.38 -13.18 -4.68
CA ILE A 63 -16.42 -13.88 -3.84
C ILE A 63 -16.96 -13.84 -2.41
N HIS A 64 -17.61 -14.90 -1.99
CA HIS A 64 -18.07 -15.10 -0.63
C HIS A 64 -16.92 -15.64 0.23
N PHE A 65 -15.93 -14.78 0.51
CA PHE A 65 -14.84 -15.14 1.41
C PHE A 65 -15.28 -15.06 2.88
N ILE A 66 -16.11 -15.98 3.34
CA ILE A 66 -16.27 -16.14 4.80
C ILE A 66 -14.99 -16.77 5.38
N TYR A 67 -14.43 -17.76 4.68
CA TYR A 67 -13.14 -18.39 4.94
C TYR A 67 -12.46 -18.68 3.60
N PRO A 68 -11.67 -17.74 3.04
CA PRO A 68 -11.11 -17.91 1.70
C PRO A 68 -10.09 -19.05 1.67
N LYS A 69 -10.23 -19.91 0.67
CA LYS A 69 -9.21 -20.92 0.36
C LYS A 69 -8.03 -20.24 -0.33
N GLU A 70 -6.85 -20.80 -0.18
CA GLU A 70 -5.64 -20.30 -0.84
C GLU A 70 -5.81 -20.21 -2.38
N THR A 71 -6.53 -21.13 -2.99
CA THR A 71 -6.82 -21.14 -4.44
C THR A 71 -7.67 -19.94 -4.86
N GLU A 72 -8.60 -19.48 -4.01
CA GLU A 72 -9.44 -18.31 -4.28
C GLU A 72 -8.62 -17.02 -4.16
N LEU A 73 -7.78 -16.92 -3.14
CA LEU A 73 -6.85 -15.79 -2.97
C LEU A 73 -5.84 -15.75 -4.12
N THR A 74 -5.32 -16.91 -4.55
CA THR A 74 -4.41 -17.02 -5.69
C THR A 74 -5.05 -16.52 -6.98
N ARG A 75 -6.28 -16.93 -7.25
CA ARG A 75 -7.04 -16.44 -8.39
C ARG A 75 -7.22 -14.93 -8.33
N TRP A 76 -7.60 -14.41 -7.17
CA TRP A 76 -7.87 -12.98 -6.98
C TRP A 76 -6.61 -12.13 -7.21
N TYR A 77 -5.49 -12.41 -6.52
CA TYR A 77 -4.29 -11.60 -6.70
C TYR A 77 -3.69 -11.74 -8.09
N SER A 78 -3.84 -12.90 -8.74
CA SER A 78 -3.37 -13.09 -10.12
C SER A 78 -4.15 -12.21 -11.10
N LEU A 79 -5.49 -12.14 -10.97
CA LEU A 79 -6.32 -11.24 -11.77
C LEU A 79 -5.96 -9.78 -11.49
N PHE A 80 -5.79 -9.42 -10.21
CA PHE A 80 -5.40 -8.07 -9.78
C PHE A 80 -4.07 -7.63 -10.41
N CYS A 81 -3.04 -8.47 -10.33
CA CYS A 81 -1.73 -8.17 -10.93
C CYS A 81 -1.78 -8.14 -12.45
N ASN A 82 -2.57 -9.01 -13.09
CA ASN A 82 -2.76 -8.99 -14.54
C ASN A 82 -3.45 -7.69 -15.00
N GLU A 83 -4.48 -7.23 -14.28
CA GLU A 83 -5.12 -5.95 -14.58
C GLU A 83 -4.16 -4.76 -14.36
N LEU A 84 -3.30 -4.80 -13.33
CA LEU A 84 -2.24 -3.80 -13.16
C LEU A 84 -1.24 -3.81 -14.30
N ALA A 85 -0.87 -4.98 -14.80
CA ALA A 85 0.16 -5.13 -15.85
C ALA A 85 -0.24 -4.53 -17.20
N ILE A 86 -1.52 -4.38 -17.47
CA ILE A 86 -2.01 -3.74 -18.72
C ILE A 86 -2.13 -2.21 -18.61
N ILE A 87 -1.92 -1.65 -17.40
CA ILE A 87 -1.94 -0.20 -17.21
C ILE A 87 -0.61 0.38 -17.68
N ASN A 88 -0.67 1.21 -18.72
CA ASN A 88 0.53 1.82 -19.31
C ASN A 88 0.99 3.09 -18.59
N THR A 89 0.13 3.70 -17.78
CA THR A 89 0.45 4.94 -17.05
C THR A 89 1.02 4.57 -15.67
N PRO A 90 2.26 4.98 -15.37
CA PRO A 90 2.82 4.76 -14.03
C PRO A 90 2.00 5.47 -12.95
N PHE A 91 1.80 4.81 -11.82
CA PHE A 91 1.22 5.43 -10.62
C PHE A 91 1.66 4.69 -9.36
N THR A 92 1.40 5.32 -8.23
CA THR A 92 1.73 4.76 -6.92
C THR A 92 0.46 4.35 -6.15
N ILE A 93 0.44 3.14 -5.62
CA ILE A 93 -0.59 2.66 -4.69
C ILE A 93 -0.09 2.95 -3.27
N VAL A 94 -0.86 3.69 -2.48
CA VAL A 94 -0.56 3.97 -1.07
C VAL A 94 -1.53 3.22 -0.19
N LEU A 95 -0.98 2.39 0.73
CA LEU A 95 -1.72 1.77 1.83
C LEU A 95 -1.28 2.46 3.12
N ASP A 96 -2.15 3.31 3.65
CA ASP A 96 -1.88 4.06 4.87
C ASP A 96 -2.50 3.37 6.09
N ASP A 97 -1.84 3.49 7.23
CA ASP A 97 -2.20 2.83 8.49
C ASP A 97 -2.25 1.29 8.43
N TYR A 98 -1.37 0.67 7.64
CA TYR A 98 -1.34 -0.78 7.42
C TYR A 98 -1.25 -1.61 8.71
N HIS A 99 -0.71 -1.05 9.79
CA HIS A 99 -0.60 -1.71 11.10
C HIS A 99 -1.96 -2.15 11.66
N LEU A 100 -3.07 -1.57 11.21
CA LEU A 100 -4.42 -1.93 11.66
C LEU A 100 -4.85 -3.31 11.16
N VAL A 101 -4.29 -3.77 10.05
CA VAL A 101 -4.60 -5.07 9.42
C VAL A 101 -3.41 -6.04 9.38
N ASP A 102 -2.24 -5.65 9.89
CA ASP A 102 -1.01 -6.46 9.88
C ASP A 102 -1.16 -7.80 10.64
N HIS A 103 -2.13 -7.93 11.51
CA HIS A 103 -2.46 -9.16 12.21
C HIS A 103 -3.32 -10.13 11.39
N VAL A 104 -3.89 -9.70 10.25
CA VAL A 104 -4.79 -10.51 9.42
C VAL A 104 -4.01 -11.34 8.42
N PHE A 105 -3.93 -12.64 8.63
CA PHE A 105 -3.13 -13.55 7.82
C PHE A 105 -3.42 -13.47 6.32
N HIS A 106 -4.70 -13.50 5.92
CA HIS A 106 -5.07 -13.50 4.50
C HIS A 106 -4.75 -12.17 3.79
N ILE A 107 -4.84 -11.03 4.50
CA ILE A 107 -4.45 -9.72 3.97
C ILE A 107 -2.94 -9.71 3.73
N ASN A 108 -2.13 -10.10 4.72
CA ASN A 108 -0.69 -10.20 4.57
C ASN A 108 -0.29 -11.10 3.41
N TYR A 109 -0.91 -12.29 3.31
CA TYR A 109 -0.64 -13.23 2.22
C TYR A 109 -0.89 -12.59 0.85
N VAL A 110 -2.04 -11.96 0.65
CA VAL A 110 -2.37 -11.33 -0.63
C VAL A 110 -1.43 -10.15 -0.94
N ILE A 111 -1.12 -9.31 0.05
CA ILE A 111 -0.23 -8.16 -0.16
C ILE A 111 1.19 -8.62 -0.48
N GLU A 112 1.74 -9.63 0.21
CA GLU A 112 3.05 -10.21 -0.17
C GLU A 112 3.05 -10.72 -1.61
N LYS A 113 1.96 -11.38 -2.06
CA LYS A 113 1.85 -11.85 -3.44
C LYS A 113 1.70 -10.71 -4.45
N ILE A 114 0.94 -9.68 -4.15
CA ILE A 114 0.87 -8.48 -4.99
C ILE A 114 2.28 -7.86 -5.13
N ILE A 115 3.03 -7.71 -4.04
CA ILE A 115 4.40 -7.18 -4.06
C ILE A 115 5.31 -8.04 -4.94
N GLU A 116 5.20 -9.37 -4.85
CA GLU A 116 6.03 -10.30 -5.62
C GLU A 116 5.79 -10.19 -7.14
N PHE A 117 4.57 -9.90 -7.55
CA PHE A 117 4.14 -9.83 -8.96
C PHE A 117 3.80 -8.41 -9.43
N LEU A 118 4.19 -7.38 -8.67
CA LEU A 118 3.91 -5.99 -9.00
C LEU A 118 4.59 -5.59 -10.31
N PRO A 119 3.85 -5.02 -11.29
CA PRO A 119 4.44 -4.55 -12.54
C PRO A 119 5.45 -3.41 -12.30
N PRO A 120 6.53 -3.31 -13.10
CA PRO A 120 7.56 -2.27 -12.93
C PRO A 120 7.06 -0.83 -13.04
N SER A 121 5.91 -0.62 -13.70
CA SER A 121 5.26 0.70 -13.84
C SER A 121 4.49 1.13 -12.59
N ILE A 122 4.29 0.23 -11.62
CA ILE A 122 3.48 0.48 -10.43
C ILE A 122 4.37 0.48 -9.20
N ASN A 123 4.30 1.53 -8.39
CA ASN A 123 4.92 1.57 -7.08
C ASN A 123 3.90 1.24 -6.00
N LEU A 124 4.36 0.61 -4.92
CA LEU A 124 3.56 0.36 -3.73
C LEU A 124 4.22 1.02 -2.52
N VAL A 125 3.51 1.89 -1.86
CA VAL A 125 3.93 2.54 -0.61
C VAL A 125 3.09 2.00 0.54
N ILE A 126 3.75 1.49 1.56
CA ILE A 126 3.11 1.05 2.81
C ILE A 126 3.52 2.00 3.92
N ALA A 127 2.56 2.72 4.49
CA ALA A 127 2.74 3.51 5.69
C ALA A 127 2.17 2.75 6.90
N SER A 128 3.00 2.55 7.93
CA SER A 128 2.64 1.71 9.08
C SER A 128 3.30 2.24 10.36
N ARG A 129 2.76 1.90 11.53
CA ARG A 129 3.44 2.17 12.82
C ARG A 129 4.51 1.14 13.13
N ILE A 130 4.35 -0.07 12.60
CA ILE A 130 5.29 -1.17 12.78
C ILE A 130 5.77 -1.66 11.41
N ARG A 131 6.97 -2.22 11.37
CA ARG A 131 7.51 -2.83 10.16
C ARG A 131 6.79 -4.14 9.88
N PRO A 132 6.15 -4.32 8.72
CA PRO A 132 5.57 -5.60 8.33
C PRO A 132 6.61 -6.73 8.32
N LYS A 133 6.21 -7.93 8.77
CA LYS A 133 7.11 -9.10 8.88
C LYS A 133 7.04 -9.98 7.63
N TRP A 134 7.05 -9.38 6.46
CA TRP A 134 6.94 -10.11 5.19
C TRP A 134 8.27 -10.69 4.73
N THR A 135 8.20 -11.92 4.24
CA THR A 135 9.40 -12.64 3.74
C THR A 135 9.93 -12.02 2.45
N VAL A 136 9.06 -11.46 1.63
CA VAL A 136 9.40 -10.79 0.36
C VAL A 136 10.33 -9.59 0.55
N LEU A 137 10.29 -8.90 1.70
CA LEU A 137 11.09 -7.69 1.95
C LEU A 137 12.60 -7.95 1.87
N LEU A 138 13.06 -9.13 2.31
CA LEU A 138 14.47 -9.48 2.21
C LEU A 138 14.91 -9.60 0.74
N LYS A 139 14.12 -10.26 -0.09
CA LYS A 139 14.36 -10.41 -1.53
C LYS A 139 14.40 -9.04 -2.22
N LEU A 140 13.44 -8.17 -1.94
CA LEU A 140 13.37 -6.82 -2.50
C LEU A 140 14.59 -5.98 -2.10
N LYS A 141 15.01 -6.08 -0.84
CA LYS A 141 16.19 -5.36 -0.35
C LYS A 141 17.46 -5.81 -1.06
N LEU A 142 17.66 -7.12 -1.23
CA LEU A 142 18.81 -7.67 -1.94
C LEU A 142 18.84 -7.26 -3.42
N ASN A 143 17.68 -7.08 -4.04
CA ASN A 143 17.55 -6.66 -5.43
C ASN A 143 17.56 -5.13 -5.63
N GLY A 144 17.70 -4.34 -4.56
CA GLY A 144 17.63 -2.87 -4.65
C GLY A 144 16.24 -2.32 -5.01
N GLN A 145 15.19 -3.10 -4.76
CA GLN A 145 13.79 -2.76 -5.08
C GLN A 145 13.00 -2.26 -3.86
N LEU A 146 13.64 -2.12 -2.71
CA LEU A 146 13.03 -1.65 -1.47
C LEU A 146 13.70 -0.36 -0.99
N VAL A 147 12.91 0.68 -0.83
CA VAL A 147 13.26 1.87 -0.06
C VAL A 147 12.54 1.79 1.28
N GLU A 148 13.28 1.87 2.36
CA GLU A 148 12.76 1.78 3.72
C GLU A 148 13.06 3.07 4.47
N LEU A 149 12.01 3.86 4.76
CA LEU A 149 12.09 5.06 5.59
C LEU A 149 11.64 4.73 7.01
N LYS A 150 12.45 5.14 7.98
CA LYS A 150 12.30 4.85 9.40
C LYS A 150 12.05 6.15 10.18
N GLU A 151 11.81 6.01 11.47
CA GLU A 151 11.54 7.12 12.37
C GLU A 151 12.56 8.26 12.26
N GLN A 152 13.84 7.94 12.21
CA GLN A 152 14.93 8.92 12.09
C GLN A 152 14.87 9.74 10.80
N ASP A 153 14.27 9.21 9.73
CA ASP A 153 14.13 9.89 8.44
C ASP A 153 12.99 10.91 8.45
N PHE A 154 12.14 10.91 9.50
CA PHE A 154 11.04 11.85 9.73
C PHE A 154 11.31 12.85 10.86
N MET A 155 12.46 12.76 11.52
CA MET A 155 12.84 13.72 12.54
C MET A 155 13.28 15.05 11.89
N PHE A 156 12.79 16.15 12.42
CA PHE A 156 13.28 17.46 12.04
C PHE A 156 14.74 17.63 12.44
N SER A 157 15.56 18.17 11.54
CA SER A 157 16.91 18.62 11.87
C SER A 157 16.87 19.82 12.83
N GLU A 158 17.97 20.09 13.52
CA GLU A 158 18.08 21.28 14.39
C GLU A 158 17.82 22.58 13.60
N GLU A 159 18.24 22.63 12.34
CA GLU A 159 18.03 23.78 11.45
C GLU A 159 16.55 23.96 11.10
N GLU A 160 15.83 22.86 10.79
CA GLU A 160 14.38 22.91 10.50
C GLU A 160 13.57 23.30 11.75
N ILE A 161 14.00 22.85 12.94
CA ILE A 161 13.38 23.24 14.21
C ILE A 161 13.56 24.75 14.45
N GLN A 162 14.75 25.30 14.18
CA GLN A 162 15.00 26.74 14.33
C GLN A 162 14.09 27.55 13.42
N VAL A 163 13.99 27.20 12.14
CA VAL A 163 13.10 27.89 11.18
C VAL A 163 11.65 27.84 11.63
N PHE A 164 11.19 26.75 12.22
CA PHE A 164 9.81 26.61 12.69
C PHE A 164 9.45 27.53 13.88
N PHE A 165 10.44 27.94 14.69
CA PHE A 165 10.22 28.81 15.85
C PHE A 165 10.60 30.28 15.58
N GLU A 166 11.14 30.62 14.40
CA GLU A 166 11.49 32.01 14.02
C GLU A 166 10.36 32.72 13.25
N ASP A 167 9.27 32.01 12.86
CA ASP A 167 8.04 32.57 12.28
C ASP A 167 6.93 32.72 13.36
#